data_55a94a1d6e0a4c0254d625326f4659aa
#
_entry.id   55a94a1d6e0a4c0254d625326f4659aa
#
_cell.length_a   1.000
_cell.length_b   1.000
_cell.length_c   1.000
_cell.angle_alpha   90.00
_cell.angle_beta   90.00
_cell.angle_gamma   90.00
#
_symmetry.space_group_name_H-M   'P 1'
#
loop_
_entity.id
_entity.type
_entity.pdbx_description
1 polymer ?
#
loop_
_entity_poly.entity_id
_entity_poly.type
_entity_poly.pdbx_seq_one_letter_code
_entity_poly.pdbx_strand_id
1 'polypeptide(L)'
;MKSRLPWGASPDSSIEKADVIIMGVPFDGAVSAGRGAAAAPDCLRELSKILPTVTEEGTNFHGLKIRDEGNIPTHLNWKKYFGEVNNRAYEIFVHDKFYLFLGGDHSVSIPLESAFARAHTGENIGIIHFDAHCDLADEYDGHRWSHACTQRRALELPNIKPDGLILVGIRSFMEDELEFLAKNPRIRIINAREICKRGLEYTFKEINKRYQDYHAIYCSIDIDVLDPAFAPGTGTPESGGLNTRELIELVREIMIHLPIAAMDIVEVSPPLDSSNITSWAALKVIYEILGVIYSRKHSHN
;
A
#
# COMPACT_ATOMS: atom_id res chain seq x y z
N MET A 1 5.75 -10.48 -31.22
CA MET A 1 6.39 -9.88 -30.05
C MET A 1 6.64 -11.00 -29.03
N LYS A 2 7.85 -11.13 -28.45
CA LYS A 2 8.04 -12.04 -27.32
C LYS A 2 7.17 -11.52 -26.18
N SER A 3 6.38 -12.39 -25.55
CA SER A 3 5.58 -12.04 -24.38
C SER A 3 6.52 -11.51 -23.29
N ARG A 4 6.40 -10.23 -22.94
CA ARG A 4 7.17 -9.67 -21.82
C ARG A 4 6.56 -10.18 -20.53
N LEU A 5 7.41 -10.54 -19.58
CA LEU A 5 6.95 -10.83 -18.22
C LEU A 5 6.50 -9.54 -17.52
N PRO A 6 5.55 -9.62 -16.57
CA PRO A 6 5.19 -8.48 -15.75
C PRO A 6 6.43 -7.83 -15.11
N TRP A 7 6.41 -6.51 -14.94
CA TRP A 7 7.45 -5.73 -14.23
C TRP A 7 8.85 -5.79 -14.87
N GLY A 8 9.03 -6.44 -16.03
CA GLY A 8 10.35 -6.81 -16.53
C GLY A 8 11.02 -7.90 -15.69
N ALA A 9 10.26 -8.64 -14.89
CA ALA A 9 10.75 -9.69 -14.00
C ALA A 9 11.53 -10.78 -14.74
N SER A 10 12.48 -11.41 -14.05
CA SER A 10 13.15 -12.61 -14.51
C SER A 10 12.43 -13.85 -13.96
N PRO A 11 12.07 -14.84 -14.81
CA PRO A 11 11.36 -16.04 -14.37
C PRO A 11 12.17 -16.91 -13.39
N ASP A 12 13.48 -16.72 -13.31
CA ASP A 12 14.42 -17.55 -12.53
C ASP A 12 14.86 -16.89 -11.21
N SER A 13 14.20 -15.80 -10.77
CA SER A 13 14.54 -15.15 -9.50
C SER A 13 14.06 -16.02 -8.33
N SER A 14 14.98 -16.72 -7.65
CA SER A 14 14.66 -17.32 -6.36
C SER A 14 14.43 -16.20 -5.30
N ILE A 15 13.72 -16.50 -4.22
CA ILE A 15 13.45 -15.54 -3.14
C ILE A 15 14.77 -14.94 -2.61
N GLU A 16 15.80 -15.76 -2.43
CA GLU A 16 17.11 -15.33 -1.91
C GLU A 16 17.79 -14.31 -2.82
N LYS A 17 17.60 -14.43 -4.14
CA LYS A 17 18.21 -13.55 -5.15
C LYS A 17 17.36 -12.34 -5.51
N ALA A 18 16.08 -12.33 -5.12
CA ALA A 18 15.19 -11.23 -5.40
C ALA A 18 15.59 -9.96 -4.64
N ASP A 19 15.36 -8.82 -5.24
CA ASP A 19 15.43 -7.50 -4.61
C ASP A 19 14.05 -7.06 -4.15
N VAL A 20 13.03 -7.43 -4.93
CA VAL A 20 11.62 -7.15 -4.69
C VAL A 20 10.81 -8.43 -4.83
N ILE A 21 9.92 -8.67 -3.89
CA ILE A 21 8.93 -9.75 -3.96
C ILE A 21 7.55 -9.12 -4.12
N ILE A 22 6.83 -9.55 -5.16
CA ILE A 22 5.45 -9.09 -5.44
C ILE A 22 4.49 -10.23 -5.18
N MET A 23 3.37 -9.96 -4.49
CA MET A 23 2.32 -10.94 -4.23
C MET A 23 0.94 -10.29 -4.39
N GLY A 24 0.02 -10.96 -5.08
CA GLY A 24 -1.36 -10.52 -5.24
C GLY A 24 -2.28 -11.09 -4.18
N VAL A 25 -3.19 -10.25 -3.66
CA VAL A 25 -4.21 -10.62 -2.67
C VAL A 25 -5.59 -10.22 -3.21
N PRO A 26 -6.15 -10.98 -4.19
CA PRO A 26 -7.38 -10.65 -4.88
C PRO A 26 -8.62 -10.93 -4.03
N PHE A 27 -9.07 -9.93 -3.27
CA PHE A 27 -10.26 -10.01 -2.42
C PHE A 27 -11.03 -8.70 -2.46
N ASP A 28 -12.35 -8.75 -2.56
CA ASP A 28 -13.25 -7.58 -2.50
C ASP A 28 -14.58 -7.92 -1.79
N GLY A 29 -14.47 -8.79 -0.80
CA GLY A 29 -15.63 -9.24 -0.02
C GLY A 29 -16.05 -8.27 1.08
N ALA A 30 -15.16 -7.36 1.49
CA ALA A 30 -15.34 -6.49 2.66
C ALA A 30 -15.70 -5.03 2.31
N VAL A 31 -16.00 -4.74 1.05
CA VAL A 31 -16.34 -3.40 0.56
C VAL A 31 -17.74 -2.97 0.98
N SER A 32 -17.92 -1.67 1.24
CA SER A 32 -19.22 -1.04 1.54
C SER A 32 -20.01 -0.62 0.30
N ALA A 33 -19.33 -0.37 -0.84
CA ALA A 33 -19.95 0.13 -2.06
C ALA A 33 -19.48 -0.60 -3.31
N GLY A 34 -18.64 0.00 -4.14
CA GLY A 34 -18.26 -0.54 -5.46
C GLY A 34 -17.33 -1.74 -5.37
N ARG A 35 -17.73 -2.90 -5.91
CA ARG A 35 -16.89 -4.10 -6.02
C ARG A 35 -16.02 -4.05 -7.27
N GLY A 36 -14.91 -4.77 -7.25
CA GLY A 36 -14.04 -4.95 -8.42
C GLY A 36 -12.55 -4.93 -8.09
N ALA A 37 -12.18 -4.57 -6.88
CA ALA A 37 -10.79 -4.48 -6.47
C ALA A 37 -10.04 -5.83 -6.53
N ALA A 38 -10.73 -6.96 -6.38
CA ALA A 38 -10.15 -8.29 -6.58
C ALA A 38 -9.53 -8.50 -7.98
N ALA A 39 -9.91 -7.70 -8.98
CA ALA A 39 -9.33 -7.78 -10.33
C ALA A 39 -8.01 -7.00 -10.48
N ALA A 40 -7.66 -6.15 -9.52
CA ALA A 40 -6.48 -5.28 -9.62
C ALA A 40 -5.16 -6.04 -9.79
N PRO A 41 -4.85 -7.10 -9.02
CA PRO A 41 -3.56 -7.77 -9.13
C PRO A 41 -3.26 -8.27 -10.55
N ASP A 42 -4.25 -8.85 -11.22
CA ASP A 42 -4.07 -9.35 -12.59
C ASP A 42 -4.05 -8.23 -13.61
N CYS A 43 -4.91 -7.20 -13.45
CA CYS A 43 -4.94 -6.04 -14.33
C CYS A 43 -3.59 -5.30 -14.31
N LEU A 44 -3.03 -5.03 -13.14
CA LEU A 44 -1.74 -4.35 -12.98
C LEU A 44 -0.61 -5.15 -13.63
N ARG A 45 -0.58 -6.49 -13.48
CA ARG A 45 0.39 -7.36 -14.15
C ARG A 45 0.28 -7.28 -15.68
N GLU A 46 -0.93 -7.36 -16.22
CA GLU A 46 -1.14 -7.29 -17.67
C GLU A 46 -0.69 -5.93 -18.24
N LEU A 47 -1.06 -4.84 -17.59
CA LEU A 47 -0.66 -3.50 -18.01
C LEU A 47 0.87 -3.29 -17.89
N SER A 48 1.51 -3.86 -16.87
CA SER A 48 2.96 -3.75 -16.68
C SER A 48 3.78 -4.38 -17.82
N LYS A 49 3.22 -5.36 -18.54
CA LYS A 49 3.91 -6.01 -19.68
C LYS A 49 4.16 -5.08 -20.85
N ILE A 50 3.38 -4.01 -20.99
CA ILE A 50 3.51 -3.06 -22.11
C ILE A 50 4.36 -1.85 -21.78
N LEU A 51 4.69 -1.63 -20.50
CA LEU A 51 5.53 -0.52 -20.06
C LEU A 51 7.04 -0.84 -20.19
N PRO A 52 7.86 0.15 -20.56
CA PRO A 52 9.30 0.04 -20.39
C PRO A 52 9.67 0.12 -18.90
N THR A 53 10.74 -0.56 -18.49
CA THR A 53 11.25 -0.54 -17.11
C THR A 53 12.06 0.73 -16.82
N VAL A 54 11.42 1.89 -17.00
CA VAL A 54 12.07 3.21 -16.89
C VAL A 54 11.16 4.15 -16.09
N THR A 55 11.73 4.85 -15.11
CA THR A 55 11.06 5.92 -14.36
C THR A 55 10.94 7.19 -15.20
N GLU A 56 10.20 8.19 -14.69
CA GLU A 56 10.10 9.49 -15.37
C GLU A 56 11.42 10.28 -15.39
N GLU A 57 12.33 10.03 -14.45
CA GLU A 57 13.68 10.61 -14.42
C GLU A 57 14.69 9.86 -15.31
N GLY A 58 14.23 8.83 -16.05
CA GLY A 58 15.07 8.05 -16.93
C GLY A 58 15.86 6.94 -16.24
N THR A 59 15.60 6.63 -14.99
CA THR A 59 16.22 5.48 -14.30
C THR A 59 15.71 4.18 -14.91
N ASN A 60 16.58 3.46 -15.59
CA ASN A 60 16.25 2.14 -16.14
C ASN A 60 16.52 1.04 -15.10
N PHE A 61 15.47 0.47 -14.55
CA PHE A 61 15.53 -0.58 -13.53
C PHE A 61 15.42 -2.02 -14.10
N HIS A 62 15.70 -2.21 -15.39
CA HIS A 62 15.65 -3.53 -16.04
C HIS A 62 16.52 -4.61 -15.34
N GLY A 63 17.56 -4.19 -14.61
CA GLY A 63 18.43 -5.11 -13.84
C GLY A 63 17.90 -5.47 -12.44
N LEU A 64 16.78 -4.90 -12.00
CA LEU A 64 16.18 -5.20 -10.71
C LEU A 64 15.63 -6.63 -10.71
N LYS A 65 15.98 -7.41 -9.70
CA LYS A 65 15.54 -8.80 -9.59
C LYS A 65 14.18 -8.85 -8.90
N ILE A 66 13.13 -8.94 -9.70
CA ILE A 66 11.76 -8.99 -9.20
C ILE A 66 11.28 -10.44 -9.23
N ARG A 67 10.78 -10.93 -8.10
CA ARG A 67 10.06 -12.18 -7.99
C ARG A 67 8.58 -11.91 -7.79
N ASP A 68 7.75 -12.38 -8.70
CA ASP A 68 6.29 -12.34 -8.59
C ASP A 68 5.77 -13.73 -8.15
N GLU A 69 5.20 -13.78 -6.94
CA GLU A 69 4.63 -15.01 -6.35
C GLU A 69 3.23 -15.35 -6.88
N GLY A 70 2.69 -14.50 -7.78
CA GLY A 70 1.32 -14.65 -8.26
C GLY A 70 0.29 -14.22 -7.22
N ASN A 71 -0.94 -14.73 -7.37
CA ASN A 71 -2.05 -14.43 -6.47
C ASN A 71 -2.24 -15.53 -5.43
N ILE A 72 -2.58 -15.13 -4.21
CA ILE A 72 -3.06 -16.09 -3.20
C ILE A 72 -4.43 -16.62 -3.64
N PRO A 73 -4.66 -17.95 -3.61
CA PRO A 73 -5.94 -18.54 -3.93
C PRO A 73 -7.05 -18.03 -3.01
N THR A 74 -8.17 -17.60 -3.57
CA THR A 74 -9.31 -17.08 -2.80
C THR A 74 -10.11 -18.19 -2.13
N HIS A 75 -10.70 -17.87 -0.98
CA HIS A 75 -11.60 -18.75 -0.23
C HIS A 75 -12.90 -18.02 0.14
N LEU A 76 -14.02 -18.75 0.14
CA LEU A 76 -15.30 -18.21 0.60
C LEU A 76 -15.33 -17.92 2.11
N ASN A 77 -14.51 -18.59 2.89
CA ASN A 77 -14.39 -18.35 4.32
C ASN A 77 -13.29 -17.31 4.58
N TRP A 78 -13.67 -16.10 4.98
CA TRP A 78 -12.78 -14.98 5.24
C TRP A 78 -11.69 -15.28 6.27
N LYS A 79 -12.07 -15.92 7.39
CA LYS A 79 -11.10 -16.28 8.44
C LYS A 79 -10.01 -17.20 7.91
N LYS A 80 -10.40 -18.17 7.08
CA LYS A 80 -9.44 -19.10 6.45
C LYS A 80 -8.58 -18.34 5.46
N TYR A 81 -9.18 -17.49 4.62
CA TYR A 81 -8.47 -16.72 3.61
C TYR A 81 -7.46 -15.75 4.25
N PHE A 82 -7.87 -14.95 5.24
CA PHE A 82 -6.97 -14.04 5.93
C PHE A 82 -5.88 -14.77 6.73
N GLY A 83 -6.17 -15.93 7.29
CA GLY A 83 -5.15 -16.78 7.90
C GLY A 83 -4.11 -17.27 6.90
N GLU A 84 -4.52 -17.62 5.68
CA GLU A 84 -3.62 -18.03 4.60
C GLU A 84 -2.78 -16.86 4.08
N VAL A 85 -3.39 -15.68 3.87
CA VAL A 85 -2.67 -14.45 3.52
C VAL A 85 -1.61 -14.13 4.58
N ASN A 86 -1.97 -14.14 5.87
CA ASN A 86 -1.03 -13.87 6.96
C ASN A 86 0.14 -14.85 6.96
N ASN A 87 -0.13 -16.15 6.86
CA ASN A 87 0.93 -17.15 6.88
C ASN A 87 1.86 -17.01 5.66
N ARG A 88 1.30 -16.82 4.46
CA ARG A 88 2.09 -16.67 3.24
C ARG A 88 2.92 -15.39 3.24
N ALA A 89 2.35 -14.28 3.71
CA ALA A 89 3.09 -13.04 3.88
C ALA A 89 4.22 -13.19 4.90
N TYR A 90 3.97 -13.87 6.03
CA TYR A 90 5.00 -14.13 7.03
C TYR A 90 6.16 -14.97 6.48
N GLU A 91 5.87 -16.02 5.69
CA GLU A 91 6.91 -16.86 5.07
C GLU A 91 7.85 -16.05 4.17
N ILE A 92 7.36 -15.00 3.51
CA ILE A 92 8.22 -14.15 2.68
C ILE A 92 8.89 -13.03 3.49
N PHE A 93 8.26 -12.48 4.54
CA PHE A 93 8.82 -11.40 5.37
C PHE A 93 10.08 -11.81 6.17
N VAL A 94 10.35 -13.09 6.32
CA VAL A 94 11.59 -13.55 7.00
C VAL A 94 12.85 -13.36 6.15
N HIS A 95 12.70 -12.93 4.89
CA HIS A 95 13.81 -12.58 4.03
C HIS A 95 14.01 -11.06 4.04
N ASP A 96 15.23 -10.58 4.00
CA ASP A 96 15.54 -9.15 3.94
C ASP A 96 15.37 -8.62 2.51
N LYS A 97 14.13 -8.29 2.13
CA LYS A 97 13.71 -7.83 0.80
C LYS A 97 12.75 -6.65 0.91
N PHE A 98 12.46 -6.02 -0.21
CA PHE A 98 11.33 -5.13 -0.32
C PHE A 98 10.10 -5.93 -0.77
N TYR A 99 8.95 -5.68 -0.13
CA TYR A 99 7.71 -6.40 -0.39
C TYR A 99 6.65 -5.47 -0.94
N LEU A 100 6.09 -5.85 -2.10
CA LEU A 100 4.99 -5.13 -2.73
C LEU A 100 3.78 -6.07 -2.84
N PHE A 101 2.68 -5.68 -2.21
CA PHE A 101 1.43 -6.40 -2.31
C PHE A 101 0.48 -5.66 -3.25
N LEU A 102 -0.08 -6.41 -4.20
CA LEU A 102 -1.14 -5.93 -5.07
C LEU A 102 -2.45 -6.36 -4.44
N GLY A 103 -3.14 -5.43 -3.79
CA GLY A 103 -4.30 -5.75 -2.99
C GLY A 103 -5.59 -5.87 -3.80
N GLY A 104 -6.61 -6.26 -3.08
CA GLY A 104 -8.02 -6.11 -3.39
C GLY A 104 -8.60 -4.91 -2.66
N ASP A 105 -9.70 -5.09 -1.90
CA ASP A 105 -10.20 -4.09 -0.97
C ASP A 105 -9.21 -3.91 0.21
N HIS A 106 -9.34 -2.81 0.96
CA HIS A 106 -8.36 -2.45 1.99
C HIS A 106 -8.29 -3.46 3.15
N SER A 107 -9.31 -4.31 3.34
CA SER A 107 -9.28 -5.34 4.38
C SER A 107 -8.13 -6.35 4.24
N VAL A 108 -7.55 -6.48 3.04
CA VAL A 108 -6.40 -7.38 2.81
C VAL A 108 -5.14 -6.92 3.57
N SER A 109 -5.05 -5.64 3.91
CA SER A 109 -3.95 -5.10 4.70
C SER A 109 -3.98 -5.60 6.15
N ILE A 110 -5.13 -5.97 6.70
CA ILE A 110 -5.25 -6.53 8.06
C ILE A 110 -4.33 -7.76 8.25
N PRO A 111 -4.42 -8.84 7.45
CA PRO A 111 -3.52 -9.97 7.58
C PRO A 111 -2.08 -9.67 7.15
N LEU A 112 -1.86 -8.73 6.21
CA LEU A 112 -0.53 -8.33 5.76
C LEU A 112 0.23 -7.57 6.85
N GLU A 113 -0.38 -6.56 7.48
CA GLU A 113 0.19 -5.79 8.59
C GLU A 113 0.42 -6.70 9.82
N SER A 114 -0.50 -7.63 10.08
CA SER A 114 -0.33 -8.63 11.13
C SER A 114 0.89 -9.54 10.88
N ALA A 115 1.10 -9.98 9.63
CA ALA A 115 2.27 -10.76 9.26
C ALA A 115 3.57 -9.95 9.36
N PHE A 116 3.54 -8.67 8.96
CA PHE A 116 4.64 -7.74 9.08
C PHE A 116 5.03 -7.53 10.55
N ALA A 117 4.06 -7.23 11.41
CA ALA A 117 4.27 -7.07 12.84
C ALA A 117 4.86 -8.34 13.49
N ARG A 118 4.39 -9.51 13.08
CA ARG A 118 4.91 -10.81 13.54
C ARG A 118 6.36 -11.04 13.10
N ALA A 119 6.73 -10.67 11.88
CA ALA A 119 8.09 -10.80 11.37
C ALA A 119 9.08 -9.86 12.08
N HIS A 120 8.60 -8.70 12.55
CA HIS A 120 9.39 -7.69 13.26
C HIS A 120 9.13 -7.70 14.78
N THR A 121 8.91 -8.88 15.35
CA THR A 121 8.64 -9.02 16.79
C THR A 121 9.81 -8.46 17.64
N GLY A 122 9.50 -7.53 18.54
CA GLY A 122 10.49 -6.86 19.39
C GLY A 122 11.11 -5.61 18.78
N GLU A 123 10.78 -5.26 17.55
CA GLU A 123 11.25 -4.06 16.86
C GLU A 123 10.22 -2.93 16.94
N ASN A 124 10.69 -1.69 16.80
CA ASN A 124 9.85 -0.52 16.68
C ASN A 124 9.44 -0.34 15.22
N ILE A 125 8.20 -0.68 14.90
CA ILE A 125 7.68 -0.60 13.53
C ILE A 125 6.56 0.43 13.43
N GLY A 126 6.43 1.01 12.22
CA GLY A 126 5.43 2.02 11.94
C GLY A 126 4.56 1.69 10.72
N ILE A 127 3.44 2.41 10.62
CA ILE A 127 2.55 2.35 9.47
C ILE A 127 2.33 3.75 8.94
N ILE A 128 2.54 3.93 7.64
CA ILE A 128 2.10 5.09 6.88
C ILE A 128 0.90 4.64 6.04
N HIS A 129 -0.23 5.28 6.25
CA HIS A 129 -1.49 4.96 5.59
C HIS A 129 -1.95 6.15 4.75
N PHE A 130 -1.87 6.00 3.43
CA PHE A 130 -2.38 6.97 2.45
C PHE A 130 -3.79 6.58 2.07
N ASP A 131 -4.77 7.46 2.33
CA ASP A 131 -6.18 7.14 2.18
C ASP A 131 -7.05 8.40 2.25
N ALA A 132 -8.27 8.32 1.74
CA ALA A 132 -9.32 9.28 2.02
C ALA A 132 -9.95 9.06 3.39
N HIS A 133 -9.95 7.82 3.89
CA HIS A 133 -10.62 7.32 5.09
C HIS A 133 -9.63 7.01 6.22
N CYS A 134 -10.12 6.96 7.46
CA CYS A 134 -9.24 6.63 8.60
C CYS A 134 -9.07 5.13 8.81
N ASP A 135 -10.05 4.32 8.43
CA ASP A 135 -10.13 2.87 8.65
C ASP A 135 -9.93 2.46 10.12
N LEU A 136 -10.46 3.31 11.01
CA LEU A 136 -10.36 3.15 12.46
C LEU A 136 -11.65 2.66 13.12
N ALA A 137 -12.66 2.27 12.35
CA ALA A 137 -13.88 1.67 12.87
C ALA A 137 -13.56 0.38 13.64
N ASP A 138 -14.22 0.16 14.77
CA ASP A 138 -14.08 -1.12 15.47
C ASP A 138 -14.78 -2.26 14.74
N GLU A 139 -15.92 -1.95 14.16
CA GLU A 139 -16.75 -2.86 13.37
C GLU A 139 -17.48 -2.06 12.28
N TYR A 140 -17.61 -2.63 11.10
CA TYR A 140 -18.40 -2.08 10.02
C TYR A 140 -19.28 -3.17 9.39
N ASP A 141 -20.57 -2.92 9.24
CA ASP A 141 -21.59 -3.89 8.77
C ASP A 141 -21.55 -5.24 9.53
N GLY A 142 -21.34 -5.20 10.85
CA GLY A 142 -21.27 -6.40 11.69
C GLY A 142 -19.96 -7.16 11.56
N HIS A 143 -18.92 -6.55 10.99
CA HIS A 143 -17.67 -7.25 10.69
C HIS A 143 -16.43 -6.46 11.09
N ARG A 144 -15.59 -7.04 11.96
CA ARG A 144 -14.34 -6.42 12.43
C ARG A 144 -13.20 -6.47 11.41
N TRP A 145 -13.35 -7.25 10.34
CA TRP A 145 -12.37 -7.39 9.25
C TRP A 145 -12.86 -6.71 7.96
N SER A 146 -13.64 -5.66 8.11
CA SER A 146 -14.04 -4.80 7.01
C SER A 146 -12.88 -3.91 6.56
N HIS A 147 -12.95 -3.41 5.33
CA HIS A 147 -12.01 -2.44 4.80
C HIS A 147 -11.91 -1.19 5.70
N ALA A 148 -13.03 -0.73 6.28
CA ALA A 148 -13.09 0.42 7.21
C ALA A 148 -12.45 0.17 8.60
N CYS A 149 -11.90 -1.04 8.86
CA CYS A 149 -11.38 -1.42 10.18
C CYS A 149 -9.86 -1.69 10.17
N THR A 150 -9.18 -1.47 9.07
CA THR A 150 -7.80 -1.89 8.84
C THR A 150 -6.85 -1.33 9.88
N GLN A 151 -6.82 -0.02 10.06
CA GLN A 151 -5.91 0.63 10.98
C GLN A 151 -6.32 0.45 12.45
N ARG A 152 -7.61 0.17 12.69
CA ARG A 152 -8.04 -0.24 14.03
C ARG A 152 -7.46 -1.61 14.41
N ARG A 153 -7.43 -2.55 13.49
CA ARG A 153 -6.81 -3.88 13.71
C ARG A 153 -5.30 -3.81 13.85
N ALA A 154 -4.65 -2.92 13.09
CA ALA A 154 -3.21 -2.68 13.22
C ALA A 154 -2.82 -2.23 14.64
N LEU A 155 -3.58 -1.31 15.22
CA LEU A 155 -3.34 -0.79 16.59
C LEU A 155 -3.58 -1.83 17.70
N GLU A 156 -4.17 -2.99 17.40
CA GLU A 156 -4.29 -4.11 18.35
C GLU A 156 -3.01 -4.99 18.36
N LEU A 157 -2.10 -4.80 17.41
CA LEU A 157 -0.86 -5.56 17.32
C LEU A 157 0.17 -5.06 18.38
N PRO A 158 0.93 -5.97 19.01
CA PRO A 158 1.70 -5.63 20.21
C PRO A 158 2.84 -4.64 19.99
N ASN A 159 3.38 -4.57 18.77
CA ASN A 159 4.51 -3.69 18.40
C ASN A 159 4.11 -2.51 17.52
N ILE A 160 2.83 -2.29 17.28
CA ILE A 160 2.29 -1.10 16.61
C ILE A 160 1.63 -0.20 17.65
N LYS A 161 2.16 1.01 17.80
CA LYS A 161 1.69 1.98 18.81
C LYS A 161 0.95 3.14 18.12
N PRO A 162 0.08 3.88 18.84
CA PRO A 162 -0.59 5.05 18.26
C PRO A 162 0.36 6.11 17.67
N ASP A 163 1.54 6.27 18.24
CA ASP A 163 2.58 7.15 17.70
C ASP A 163 3.35 6.54 16.50
N GLY A 164 3.19 5.27 16.23
CA GLY A 164 3.68 4.58 15.03
C GLY A 164 2.72 4.62 13.85
N LEU A 165 1.54 5.21 14.00
CA LEU A 165 0.56 5.34 12.92
C LEU A 165 0.45 6.79 12.47
N ILE A 166 0.60 7.02 11.16
CA ILE A 166 0.29 8.28 10.50
C ILE A 166 -0.68 8.04 9.35
N LEU A 167 -1.75 8.83 9.31
CA LEU A 167 -2.79 8.81 8.30
C LEU A 167 -2.64 10.03 7.40
N VAL A 168 -2.54 9.86 6.09
CA VAL A 168 -2.20 10.90 5.12
C VAL A 168 -3.25 10.99 4.03
N GLY A 169 -3.82 12.18 3.83
CA GLY A 169 -4.83 12.41 2.79
C GLY A 169 -6.27 12.37 3.28
N ILE A 170 -6.48 12.09 4.56
CA ILE A 170 -7.79 11.86 5.16
C ILE A 170 -8.73 13.04 4.94
N ARG A 171 -9.99 12.75 4.56
CA ARG A 171 -11.03 13.77 4.35
C ARG A 171 -12.44 13.25 4.60
N SER A 172 -12.57 11.97 4.96
CA SER A 172 -13.81 11.33 5.36
C SER A 172 -13.65 10.70 6.74
N PHE A 173 -14.67 10.82 7.60
CA PHE A 173 -14.63 10.35 8.98
C PHE A 173 -16.01 9.79 9.38
N MET A 174 -16.00 8.74 10.19
CA MET A 174 -17.17 8.27 10.92
C MET A 174 -17.17 8.80 12.36
N GLU A 175 -18.32 8.85 13.02
CA GLU A 175 -18.45 9.40 14.38
C GLU A 175 -17.64 8.61 15.40
N ASP A 176 -17.66 7.28 15.34
CA ASP A 176 -16.90 6.40 16.23
C ASP A 176 -15.38 6.51 16.02
N GLU A 177 -14.93 6.80 14.81
CA GLU A 177 -13.52 7.10 14.52
C GLU A 177 -13.07 8.41 15.18
N LEU A 178 -13.90 9.44 15.14
CA LEU A 178 -13.62 10.72 15.83
C LEU A 178 -13.52 10.52 17.33
N GLU A 179 -14.41 9.72 17.94
CA GLU A 179 -14.34 9.35 19.35
C GLU A 179 -13.04 8.57 19.68
N PHE A 180 -12.67 7.64 18.80
CA PHE A 180 -11.46 6.86 18.99
C PHE A 180 -10.21 7.74 18.89
N LEU A 181 -10.14 8.62 17.93
CA LEU A 181 -9.03 9.57 17.73
C LEU A 181 -8.90 10.53 18.94
N ALA A 182 -10.02 11.01 19.50
CA ALA A 182 -9.99 11.85 20.68
C ALA A 182 -9.37 11.13 21.90
N LYS A 183 -9.52 9.81 22.00
CA LYS A 183 -8.93 8.97 23.04
C LYS A 183 -7.47 8.58 22.73
N ASN A 184 -7.04 8.73 21.48
CA ASN A 184 -5.71 8.35 20.97
C ASN A 184 -4.99 9.53 20.29
N PRO A 185 -4.70 10.64 20.99
CA PRO A 185 -4.17 11.87 20.36
C PRO A 185 -2.76 11.74 19.82
N ARG A 186 -2.10 10.61 20.01
CA ARG A 186 -0.78 10.31 19.43
C ARG A 186 -0.84 9.82 17.99
N ILE A 187 -2.00 9.39 17.51
CA ILE A 187 -2.20 9.12 16.08
C ILE A 187 -2.10 10.45 15.33
N ARG A 188 -1.26 10.53 14.32
CA ARG A 188 -1.11 11.75 13.51
C ARG A 188 -1.96 11.63 12.24
N ILE A 189 -2.79 12.61 12.00
CA ILE A 189 -3.52 12.76 10.74
C ILE A 189 -2.97 14.00 10.03
N ILE A 190 -2.56 13.82 8.77
CA ILE A 190 -2.29 14.90 7.83
C ILE A 190 -3.39 14.83 6.79
N ASN A 191 -4.45 15.61 6.99
CA ASN A 191 -5.60 15.57 6.11
C ASN A 191 -5.33 16.26 4.75
N ALA A 192 -6.13 15.95 3.73
CA ALA A 192 -5.95 16.50 2.38
C ALA A 192 -5.92 18.04 2.36
N ARG A 193 -6.75 18.70 3.20
CA ARG A 193 -6.75 20.16 3.32
C ARG A 193 -5.45 20.70 3.90
N GLU A 194 -4.83 20.00 4.85
CA GLU A 194 -3.53 20.38 5.43
C GLU A 194 -2.44 20.27 4.36
N ILE A 195 -2.43 19.17 3.59
CA ILE A 195 -1.49 18.98 2.48
C ILE A 195 -1.62 20.10 1.46
N CYS A 196 -2.83 20.39 1.01
CA CYS A 196 -3.11 21.46 0.05
C CYS A 196 -2.62 22.84 0.55
N LYS A 197 -2.76 23.14 1.84
CA LYS A 197 -2.38 24.43 2.41
C LYS A 197 -0.89 24.57 2.73
N ARG A 198 -0.25 23.48 3.16
CA ARG A 198 1.11 23.49 3.70
C ARG A 198 2.15 22.98 2.69
N GLY A 199 1.71 22.23 1.67
CA GLY A 199 2.52 21.67 0.61
C GLY A 199 3.21 20.36 0.96
N LEU A 200 3.79 19.73 -0.05
CA LEU A 200 4.39 18.40 0.04
C LEU A 200 5.65 18.38 0.91
N GLU A 201 6.48 19.41 0.84
CA GLU A 201 7.69 19.50 1.66
C GLU A 201 7.38 19.48 3.16
N TYR A 202 6.35 20.20 3.58
CA TYR A 202 5.88 20.15 4.96
C TYR A 202 5.37 18.77 5.33
N THR A 203 4.54 18.18 4.47
CA THR A 203 3.97 16.84 4.67
C THR A 203 5.06 15.80 4.85
N PHE A 204 6.04 15.79 3.95
CA PHE A 204 7.19 14.90 4.06
C PHE A 204 7.99 15.13 5.36
N LYS A 205 8.28 16.37 5.73
CA LYS A 205 9.00 16.67 6.98
C LYS A 205 8.27 16.15 8.23
N GLU A 206 6.94 16.26 8.28
CA GLU A 206 6.14 15.71 9.38
C GLU A 206 6.24 14.18 9.44
N ILE A 207 6.13 13.52 8.28
CA ILE A 207 6.29 12.06 8.17
C ILE A 207 7.71 11.65 8.58
N ASN A 208 8.72 12.24 7.98
CA ASN A 208 10.12 11.91 8.22
C ASN A 208 10.52 12.06 9.70
N LYS A 209 10.11 13.19 10.31
CA LYS A 209 10.37 13.45 11.73
C LYS A 209 9.79 12.37 12.64
N ARG A 210 8.65 11.79 12.26
CA ARG A 210 7.96 10.78 13.07
C ARG A 210 8.69 9.45 13.08
N TYR A 211 9.32 9.09 11.97
CA TYR A 211 9.85 7.73 11.76
C TYR A 211 11.38 7.62 11.81
N GLN A 212 12.09 8.65 12.29
CA GLN A 212 13.56 8.66 12.35
C GLN A 212 14.15 7.48 13.13
N ASP A 213 13.45 7.03 14.18
CA ASP A 213 13.93 5.97 15.08
C ASP A 213 13.19 4.63 14.88
N TYR A 214 12.49 4.48 13.75
CA TYR A 214 11.78 3.25 13.44
C TYR A 214 12.68 2.28 12.67
N HIS A 215 12.58 0.99 13.00
CA HIS A 215 13.37 -0.06 12.35
C HIS A 215 12.84 -0.40 10.98
N ALA A 216 11.53 -0.55 10.85
CA ALA A 216 10.86 -0.85 9.60
C ALA A 216 9.47 -0.19 9.54
N ILE A 217 9.03 0.15 8.36
CA ILE A 217 7.75 0.81 8.11
C ILE A 217 6.98 0.02 7.05
N TYR A 218 5.70 -0.21 7.32
CA TYR A 218 4.72 -0.65 6.34
C TYR A 218 4.02 0.57 5.74
N CYS A 219 3.96 0.67 4.43
CA CYS A 219 3.25 1.75 3.74
C CYS A 219 2.03 1.18 3.03
N SER A 220 0.83 1.50 3.51
CA SER A 220 -0.42 1.15 2.83
C SER A 220 -0.90 2.31 1.98
N ILE A 221 -1.22 2.05 0.72
CA ILE A 221 -1.73 3.04 -0.22
C ILE A 221 -3.10 2.59 -0.71
N ASP A 222 -4.15 3.17 -0.12
CA ASP A 222 -5.46 3.17 -0.75
C ASP A 222 -5.42 4.15 -1.93
N ILE A 223 -5.83 3.68 -3.11
CA ILE A 223 -5.78 4.51 -4.30
C ILE A 223 -6.78 5.67 -4.24
N ASP A 224 -7.78 5.60 -3.38
CA ASP A 224 -8.75 6.66 -3.17
C ASP A 224 -8.21 7.88 -2.40
N VAL A 225 -6.97 7.81 -1.89
CA VAL A 225 -6.22 9.00 -1.46
C VAL A 225 -6.16 10.04 -2.58
N LEU A 226 -6.15 9.57 -3.83
CA LEU A 226 -6.25 10.43 -5.02
C LEU A 226 -7.67 10.99 -5.16
N ASP A 227 -7.76 12.20 -5.72
CA ASP A 227 -9.04 12.75 -6.14
C ASP A 227 -9.65 11.88 -7.25
N PRO A 228 -10.99 11.67 -7.27
CA PRO A 228 -11.67 10.89 -8.30
C PRO A 228 -11.41 11.35 -9.74
N ALA A 229 -10.95 12.59 -9.93
CA ALA A 229 -10.49 13.08 -11.24
C ALA A 229 -9.24 12.34 -11.76
N PHE A 230 -8.44 11.76 -10.86
CA PHE A 230 -7.21 11.03 -11.17
C PHE A 230 -7.32 9.53 -10.93
N ALA A 231 -8.23 9.11 -10.05
CA ALA A 231 -8.49 7.70 -9.72
C ALA A 231 -10.00 7.42 -9.59
N PRO A 232 -10.74 7.42 -10.72
CA PRO A 232 -12.20 7.17 -10.70
C PRO A 232 -12.56 5.71 -10.40
N GLY A 233 -11.64 4.76 -10.59
CA GLY A 233 -11.87 3.32 -10.45
C GLY A 233 -11.56 2.80 -9.06
N THR A 234 -12.29 3.26 -8.06
CA THR A 234 -12.25 2.79 -6.67
C THR A 234 -13.65 2.62 -6.11
N GLY A 235 -13.78 1.86 -5.02
CA GLY A 235 -15.07 1.51 -4.43
C GLY A 235 -15.77 2.68 -3.73
N THR A 236 -15.01 3.52 -3.05
CA THR A 236 -15.49 4.63 -2.19
C THR A 236 -14.78 5.94 -2.51
N PRO A 237 -14.99 6.50 -3.72
CA PRO A 237 -14.27 7.70 -4.14
C PRO A 237 -14.71 8.93 -3.33
N GLU A 238 -13.74 9.69 -2.81
CA GLU A 238 -13.94 10.95 -2.09
C GLU A 238 -13.31 12.13 -2.81
N SER A 239 -14.05 13.22 -3.02
CA SER A 239 -13.55 14.42 -3.69
C SER A 239 -12.64 15.27 -2.78
N GLY A 240 -11.73 16.03 -3.40
CA GLY A 240 -10.77 16.89 -2.68
C GLY A 240 -9.50 16.17 -2.24
N GLY A 241 -9.15 15.07 -2.92
CA GLY A 241 -7.94 14.28 -2.70
C GLY A 241 -6.68 14.86 -3.33
N LEU A 242 -5.62 14.09 -3.28
CA LEU A 242 -4.34 14.40 -3.92
C LEU A 242 -4.46 14.20 -5.44
N ASN A 243 -3.65 14.92 -6.20
CA ASN A 243 -3.39 14.54 -7.57
C ASN A 243 -2.29 13.47 -7.65
N THR A 244 -2.18 12.79 -8.80
CA THR A 244 -1.22 11.69 -8.97
C THR A 244 0.23 12.17 -8.80
N ARG A 245 0.56 13.41 -9.18
CA ARG A 245 1.91 13.99 -9.00
C ARG A 245 2.25 14.11 -7.52
N GLU A 246 1.33 14.63 -6.72
CA GLU A 246 1.52 14.80 -5.28
C GLU A 246 1.76 13.46 -4.57
N LEU A 247 1.01 12.42 -4.92
CA LEU A 247 1.22 11.08 -4.37
C LEU A 247 2.59 10.52 -4.77
N ILE A 248 2.97 10.62 -6.05
CA ILE A 248 4.27 10.14 -6.54
C ILE A 248 5.41 10.81 -5.78
N GLU A 249 5.39 12.14 -5.63
CA GLU A 249 6.45 12.87 -4.93
C GLU A 249 6.55 12.45 -3.46
N LEU A 250 5.43 12.38 -2.73
CA LEU A 250 5.43 11.94 -1.34
C LEU A 250 5.96 10.51 -1.19
N VAL A 251 5.49 9.59 -2.04
CA VAL A 251 5.93 8.20 -1.99
C VAL A 251 7.42 8.07 -2.32
N ARG A 252 7.93 8.81 -3.30
CA ARG A 252 9.37 8.83 -3.61
C ARG A 252 10.20 9.33 -2.43
N GLU A 253 9.79 10.46 -1.82
CA GLU A 253 10.49 11.03 -0.66
C GLU A 253 10.54 10.07 0.52
N ILE A 254 9.42 9.43 0.88
CA ILE A 254 9.42 8.46 1.97
C ILE A 254 10.26 7.22 1.62
N MET A 255 10.19 6.76 0.37
CA MET A 255 11.03 5.64 -0.09
C MET A 255 12.52 5.97 -0.06
N ILE A 256 12.93 7.19 -0.33
CA ILE A 256 14.34 7.61 -0.30
C ILE A 256 14.88 7.75 1.13
N HIS A 257 14.08 8.21 2.06
CA HIS A 257 14.58 8.67 3.35
C HIS A 257 14.19 7.79 4.54
N LEU A 258 13.18 6.93 4.39
CA LEU A 258 12.66 6.10 5.48
C LEU A 258 12.90 4.60 5.22
N PRO A 259 12.93 3.79 6.27
CA PRO A 259 13.10 2.34 6.17
C PRO A 259 11.79 1.64 5.78
N ILE A 260 11.22 2.01 4.62
CA ILE A 260 10.05 1.34 4.08
C ILE A 260 10.46 -0.07 3.65
N ALA A 261 9.96 -1.07 4.36
CA ALA A 261 10.26 -2.47 4.09
C ALA A 261 9.15 -3.17 3.29
N ALA A 262 7.92 -2.75 3.47
CA ALA A 262 6.77 -3.31 2.77
C ALA A 262 5.79 -2.23 2.34
N MET A 263 5.05 -2.52 1.26
CA MET A 263 4.00 -1.66 0.74
C MET A 263 2.88 -2.49 0.15
N ASP A 264 1.65 -2.03 0.33
CA ASP A 264 0.53 -2.48 -0.50
C ASP A 264 -0.08 -1.31 -1.29
N ILE A 265 -0.78 -1.68 -2.37
CA ILE A 265 -1.66 -0.79 -3.12
C ILE A 265 -3.00 -1.49 -3.22
N VAL A 266 -4.03 -0.85 -2.68
CA VAL A 266 -5.37 -1.41 -2.51
C VAL A 266 -6.46 -0.54 -3.16
N GLU A 267 -7.68 -1.05 -3.19
CA GLU A 267 -8.91 -0.40 -3.69
C GLU A 267 -8.87 0.03 -5.17
N VAL A 268 -7.86 -0.39 -5.92
CA VAL A 268 -7.87 -0.25 -7.37
C VAL A 268 -8.94 -1.18 -7.94
N SER A 269 -9.99 -0.62 -8.56
CA SER A 269 -11.11 -1.38 -9.08
C SER A 269 -11.26 -1.23 -10.61
N PRO A 270 -10.55 -2.07 -11.41
CA PRO A 270 -10.60 -2.00 -12.87
C PRO A 270 -12.01 -2.05 -13.47
N PRO A 271 -12.96 -2.86 -12.93
CA PRO A 271 -14.33 -2.87 -13.46
C PRO A 271 -15.10 -1.57 -13.29
N LEU A 272 -14.70 -0.70 -12.36
CA LEU A 272 -15.30 0.61 -12.15
C LEU A 272 -14.65 1.73 -12.98
N ASP A 273 -13.59 1.40 -13.71
CA ASP A 273 -12.79 2.35 -14.50
C ASP A 273 -12.74 1.95 -15.98
N SER A 274 -13.57 2.56 -16.78
CA SER A 274 -13.69 2.24 -18.23
C SER A 274 -12.40 2.46 -19.05
N SER A 275 -11.47 3.25 -18.52
CA SER A 275 -10.23 3.64 -19.22
C SER A 275 -8.96 3.16 -18.49
N ASN A 276 -9.10 2.41 -17.42
CA ASN A 276 -7.99 1.99 -16.54
C ASN A 276 -7.12 3.15 -16.01
N ILE A 277 -7.67 4.36 -15.89
CA ILE A 277 -6.93 5.56 -15.42
C ILE A 277 -6.35 5.29 -14.04
N THR A 278 -7.14 4.73 -13.14
CA THR A 278 -6.74 4.36 -11.78
C THR A 278 -5.63 3.32 -11.76
N SER A 279 -5.77 2.27 -12.59
CA SER A 279 -4.73 1.24 -12.73
C SER A 279 -3.42 1.82 -13.28
N TRP A 280 -3.49 2.77 -14.22
CA TRP A 280 -2.31 3.47 -14.72
C TRP A 280 -1.67 4.37 -13.67
N ALA A 281 -2.47 5.05 -12.83
CA ALA A 281 -1.96 5.84 -11.72
C ALA A 281 -1.23 4.95 -10.69
N ALA A 282 -1.82 3.83 -10.29
CA ALA A 282 -1.20 2.84 -9.41
C ALA A 282 0.11 2.28 -9.99
N LEU A 283 0.10 1.91 -11.28
CA LEU A 283 1.30 1.45 -11.97
C LEU A 283 2.41 2.49 -11.98
N LYS A 284 2.06 3.76 -12.20
CA LYS A 284 3.05 4.84 -12.20
C LYS A 284 3.73 4.95 -10.83
N VAL A 285 2.97 4.88 -9.74
CA VAL A 285 3.52 4.84 -8.38
C VAL A 285 4.46 3.64 -8.20
N ILE A 286 4.03 2.44 -8.59
CA ILE A 286 4.86 1.22 -8.51
C ILE A 286 6.18 1.39 -9.28
N TYR A 287 6.15 1.93 -10.49
CA TYR A 287 7.34 2.08 -11.32
C TYR A 287 8.35 3.07 -10.74
N GLU A 288 7.88 4.16 -10.13
CA GLU A 288 8.76 5.10 -9.44
C GLU A 288 9.40 4.47 -8.20
N ILE A 289 8.65 3.68 -7.43
CA ILE A 289 9.17 2.89 -6.30
C ILE A 289 10.26 1.91 -6.76
N LEU A 290 10.00 1.14 -7.81
CA LEU A 290 10.99 0.19 -8.36
C LEU A 290 12.27 0.89 -8.81
N GLY A 291 12.15 2.10 -9.37
CA GLY A 291 13.30 2.94 -9.73
C GLY A 291 14.10 3.39 -8.51
N VAL A 292 13.44 3.80 -7.42
CA VAL A 292 14.13 4.18 -6.17
C VAL A 292 14.88 2.98 -5.58
N ILE A 293 14.25 1.80 -5.53
CA ILE A 293 14.88 0.58 -5.02
C ILE A 293 16.12 0.23 -5.85
N TYR A 294 16.00 0.32 -7.19
CA TYR A 294 17.13 0.09 -8.09
C TYR A 294 18.27 1.05 -7.83
N SER A 295 17.99 2.35 -7.71
CA SER A 295 18.99 3.40 -7.48
C SER A 295 19.71 3.20 -6.15
N ARG A 296 18.97 2.91 -5.05
CA ARG A 296 19.58 2.62 -3.74
C ARG A 296 20.61 1.49 -3.80
N LYS A 297 20.26 0.41 -4.51
CA LYS A 297 21.13 -0.76 -4.65
C LYS A 297 22.42 -0.45 -5.43
N HIS A 298 22.36 0.47 -6.40
CA HIS A 298 23.49 0.77 -7.28
C HIS A 298 24.27 2.03 -6.88
N SER A 299 23.77 2.83 -5.94
CA SER A 299 24.50 3.99 -5.39
C SER A 299 25.59 3.61 -4.37
N HIS A 300 25.64 2.34 -3.95
CA HIS A 300 26.63 1.81 -3.01
C HIS A 300 27.74 1.01 -3.70
N ASN A 301 27.79 1.00 -5.04
CA ASN A 301 28.86 0.47 -5.87
C ASN A 301 29.58 1.62 -6.60
#